data_983341c94f9026f2ce8786156aec6db5
#
_entry.id   983341c94f9026f2ce8786156aec6db5
#
_cell.length_a   1.000
_cell.length_b   1.000
_cell.length_c   1.000
_cell.angle_alpha   90.00
_cell.angle_beta   90.00
_cell.angle_gamma   90.00
#
_symmetry.space_group_name_H-M   'P 1'
#
loop_
_entity.id
_entity.type
_entity.pdbx_description
1 polymer ?
#
loop_
_entity_poly.entity_id
_entity_poly.type
_entity_poly.pdbx_seq_one_letter_code
_entity_poly.pdbx_strand_id
1 'polypeptide(L)'
;MGNFRSLRFMDLFKVIFQMFGIDYSSMRTIVGLKLTMDERRIPVVFSQTKLKEGNQFLKSLGLYVIYGLATIPFLFFGDSAMLQMGIVFGIAMFMIMTSLIADFSSVLLDVRDRILLAAAPVDDRTLNAAKLVHISIYMTLIALSLLGIPSIVILISKGISFFLLFIVMMIFLMLLIIALTAITYMVMLRVFDGERLKDMINYVQILLSVGVFVGYQVLIRSFDFVGLTVSYEFNWWHFLIPPLWFAAPFEWLLGGNTSRPLIVLSIIAVIIPMFAIWMYVRKMPLFERDLQKLMSEARGGKQQRAVMMRFWEWMLCRNSEERANFRFSWQLMKRERDFKLKVYPSLGIGFVAPFLFLYIFLSDGTWQDMINSNMYFMIYFGFVIIGPLAVMLSYSSKFKGAWIYAVAPITSVSRVKRAALKASLSQLFLPVYLLQAVIFTVLFGWRIVPDLVIVLFSAILYAVICYAIGAKGTLPFSLPMGESVQSGTAKQIILMLLIGVFVGVHILMSKIPYGTPIYLAVIVVGCLVGWRMLLPIKHKKI
;
A
#
# COMPACT_ATOMS: atom_id res chain seq x y z
N MET A 1 -14.39 -32.63 -8.65
CA MET A 1 -13.32 -31.66 -9.02
C MET A 1 -13.92 -30.57 -9.89
N GLY A 2 -13.73 -29.31 -9.52
CA GLY A 2 -14.32 -28.18 -10.24
C GLY A 2 -13.87 -28.13 -11.71
N ASN A 3 -14.84 -27.94 -12.59
CA ASN A 3 -14.60 -27.91 -14.03
C ASN A 3 -14.17 -26.50 -14.46
N PHE A 4 -12.96 -26.07 -14.02
CA PHE A 4 -12.43 -24.75 -14.30
C PHE A 4 -12.14 -24.57 -15.80
N ARG A 5 -12.62 -23.46 -16.39
CA ARG A 5 -12.36 -23.11 -17.80
C ARG A 5 -10.85 -22.94 -18.08
N SER A 6 -10.09 -22.46 -17.10
CA SER A 6 -8.63 -22.31 -17.17
C SER A 6 -7.92 -23.67 -17.31
N LEU A 7 -8.42 -24.74 -16.65
CA LEU A 7 -7.87 -26.09 -16.82
C LEU A 7 -8.11 -26.65 -18.23
N ARG A 8 -9.30 -26.39 -18.80
CA ARG A 8 -9.59 -26.80 -20.19
C ARG A 8 -8.70 -26.09 -21.20
N PHE A 9 -8.40 -24.81 -20.97
CA PHE A 9 -7.45 -24.08 -21.79
C PHE A 9 -6.03 -24.65 -21.66
N MET A 10 -5.62 -25.02 -20.45
CA MET A 10 -4.32 -25.67 -20.21
C MET A 10 -4.22 -27.05 -20.88
N ASP A 11 -5.35 -27.78 -21.03
CA ASP A 11 -5.39 -29.09 -21.69
C ASP A 11 -4.91 -29.02 -23.16
N LEU A 12 -5.01 -27.85 -23.83
CA LEU A 12 -4.49 -27.62 -25.20
C LEU A 12 -2.95 -27.69 -25.26
N PHE A 13 -2.27 -27.40 -24.18
CA PHE A 13 -0.80 -27.38 -24.08
C PHE A 13 -0.23 -28.67 -23.49
N LYS A 14 -1.05 -29.73 -23.32
CA LYS A 14 -0.65 -31.01 -22.71
C LYS A 14 0.63 -31.59 -23.34
N VAL A 15 0.70 -31.58 -24.67
CA VAL A 15 1.84 -32.15 -25.40
C VAL A 15 3.14 -31.41 -25.06
N ILE A 16 3.08 -30.08 -24.95
CA ILE A 16 4.27 -29.26 -24.60
C ILE A 16 4.81 -29.65 -23.22
N PHE A 17 3.95 -29.77 -22.21
CA PHE A 17 4.35 -30.19 -20.86
C PHE A 17 4.99 -31.56 -20.84
N GLN A 18 4.42 -32.51 -21.59
CA GLN A 18 4.95 -33.86 -21.71
C GLN A 18 6.32 -33.90 -22.38
N MET A 19 6.60 -33.05 -23.39
CA MET A 19 7.91 -32.91 -24.01
C MET A 19 9.01 -32.45 -23.04
N PHE A 20 8.66 -31.70 -22.00
CA PHE A 20 9.58 -31.28 -20.92
C PHE A 20 9.69 -32.29 -19.78
N GLY A 21 9.13 -33.52 -19.93
CA GLY A 21 9.19 -34.58 -18.92
C GLY A 21 8.32 -34.33 -17.70
N ILE A 22 7.25 -33.50 -17.83
CA ILE A 22 6.32 -33.17 -16.76
C ILE A 22 5.15 -34.15 -16.78
N ASP A 23 4.82 -34.78 -15.63
CA ASP A 23 3.58 -35.56 -15.51
C ASP A 23 2.38 -34.62 -15.51
N TYR A 24 1.76 -34.50 -16.69
CA TYR A 24 0.61 -33.64 -16.91
C TYR A 24 -0.59 -33.98 -16.04
N SER A 25 -0.81 -35.27 -15.73
CA SER A 25 -1.97 -35.72 -14.92
C SER A 25 -1.86 -35.20 -13.48
N SER A 26 -0.69 -35.42 -12.87
CA SER A 26 -0.38 -34.93 -11.51
C SER A 26 -0.36 -33.40 -11.47
N MET A 27 0.26 -32.75 -12.45
CA MET A 27 0.29 -31.29 -12.55
C MET A 27 -1.12 -30.70 -12.61
N ARG A 28 -1.99 -31.24 -13.48
CA ARG A 28 -3.38 -30.79 -13.63
C ARG A 28 -4.19 -30.95 -12.34
N THR A 29 -3.97 -32.06 -11.63
CA THR A 29 -4.66 -32.31 -10.35
C THR A 29 -4.22 -31.30 -9.28
N ILE A 30 -2.92 -31.03 -9.17
CA ILE A 30 -2.38 -30.05 -8.22
C ILE A 30 -2.89 -28.64 -8.52
N VAL A 31 -2.89 -28.21 -9.79
CA VAL A 31 -3.43 -26.90 -10.20
C VAL A 31 -4.91 -26.80 -9.90
N GLY A 32 -5.69 -27.86 -10.16
CA GLY A 32 -7.12 -27.91 -9.86
C GLY A 32 -7.42 -27.76 -8.38
N LEU A 33 -6.65 -28.44 -7.52
CA LEU A 33 -6.76 -28.30 -6.07
C LEU A 33 -6.44 -26.88 -5.60
N LYS A 34 -5.37 -26.28 -6.13
CA LYS A 34 -4.97 -24.90 -5.80
C LYS A 34 -6.04 -23.88 -6.22
N LEU A 35 -6.60 -24.01 -7.40
CA LEU A 35 -7.72 -23.16 -7.86
C LEU A 35 -8.95 -23.29 -6.96
N THR A 36 -9.26 -24.52 -6.49
CA THR A 36 -10.36 -24.76 -5.54
C THR A 36 -10.09 -24.11 -4.18
N MET A 37 -8.84 -24.09 -3.74
CA MET A 37 -8.45 -23.38 -2.51
C MET A 37 -8.57 -21.87 -2.67
N ASP A 38 -8.20 -21.33 -3.84
CA ASP A 38 -8.31 -19.90 -4.14
C ASP A 38 -9.77 -19.43 -4.21
N GLU A 39 -10.71 -20.27 -4.67
CA GLU A 39 -12.15 -19.93 -4.63
C GLU A 39 -12.65 -19.58 -3.23
N ARG A 40 -12.12 -20.28 -2.22
CA ARG A 40 -12.49 -20.08 -0.81
C ARG A 40 -11.66 -19.01 -0.11
N ARG A 41 -10.58 -18.60 -0.75
CA ARG A 41 -9.64 -17.64 -0.19
C ARG A 41 -10.11 -16.22 -0.48
N ILE A 42 -10.09 -15.41 0.55
CA ILE A 42 -10.30 -13.97 0.42
C ILE A 42 -8.92 -13.34 0.16
N PRO A 43 -8.68 -12.73 -1.02
CA PRO A 43 -7.45 -12.00 -1.27
C PRO A 43 -7.20 -10.96 -0.17
N VAL A 44 -5.92 -10.73 0.17
CA VAL A 44 -5.54 -9.85 1.30
C VAL A 44 -6.11 -8.44 1.12
N VAL A 45 -6.22 -7.96 -0.13
CA VAL A 45 -6.86 -6.69 -0.47
C VAL A 45 -8.34 -6.64 -0.05
N PHE A 46 -9.00 -7.81 0.08
CA PHE A 46 -10.42 -7.97 0.39
C PHE A 46 -10.70 -8.73 1.69
N SER A 47 -9.71 -8.99 2.52
CA SER A 47 -9.88 -9.75 3.79
C SER A 47 -10.93 -9.16 4.75
N GLN A 48 -11.77 -8.27 4.26
CA GLN A 48 -12.67 -7.39 4.99
C GLN A 48 -14.15 -7.61 4.74
N THR A 49 -14.51 -8.51 3.80
CA THR A 49 -15.93 -8.80 3.50
C THR A 49 -16.39 -9.99 4.32
N LYS A 50 -17.62 -9.92 4.89
CA LYS A 50 -18.28 -11.09 5.50
C LYS A 50 -18.27 -12.23 4.50
N LEU A 51 -17.93 -13.43 4.96
CA LEU A 51 -18.02 -14.66 4.18
C LEU A 51 -19.44 -14.79 3.60
N LYS A 52 -19.62 -14.34 2.37
CA LYS A 52 -20.84 -14.61 1.58
C LYS A 52 -20.57 -15.86 0.76
N GLU A 53 -21.56 -16.72 0.63
CA GLU A 53 -21.47 -17.91 -0.21
C GLU A 53 -21.08 -17.54 -1.65
N GLY A 54 -20.21 -18.35 -2.27
CA GLY A 54 -19.74 -18.23 -3.64
C GLY A 54 -18.24 -17.95 -3.77
N ASN A 55 -17.77 -17.94 -5.02
CA ASN A 55 -16.36 -17.75 -5.37
C ASN A 55 -15.87 -16.33 -5.01
N GLN A 56 -15.10 -16.23 -3.91
CA GLN A 56 -14.61 -14.96 -3.36
C GLN A 56 -13.54 -14.35 -4.27
N PHE A 57 -12.74 -15.19 -4.91
CA PHE A 57 -11.70 -14.73 -5.83
C PHE A 57 -12.31 -14.01 -7.05
N LEU A 58 -13.34 -14.59 -7.68
CA LEU A 58 -14.02 -13.94 -8.82
C LEU A 58 -14.68 -12.61 -8.41
N LYS A 59 -15.23 -12.52 -7.20
CA LYS A 59 -15.78 -11.26 -6.69
C LYS A 59 -14.68 -10.19 -6.51
N SER A 60 -13.48 -10.62 -6.11
CA SER A 60 -12.35 -9.71 -5.98
C SER A 60 -11.87 -9.14 -7.32
N LEU A 61 -11.98 -9.91 -8.40
CA LEU A 61 -11.65 -9.45 -9.74
C LEU A 61 -12.51 -8.25 -10.19
N GLY A 62 -13.75 -8.14 -9.68
CA GLY A 62 -14.62 -6.99 -9.96
C GLY A 62 -14.01 -5.63 -9.57
N LEU A 63 -13.19 -5.59 -8.52
CA LEU A 63 -12.51 -4.36 -8.12
C LEU A 63 -11.37 -4.00 -9.07
N TYR A 64 -10.65 -4.99 -9.59
CA TYR A 64 -9.65 -4.75 -10.64
C TYR A 64 -10.30 -4.22 -11.92
N VAL A 65 -11.53 -4.67 -12.25
CA VAL A 65 -12.31 -4.10 -13.35
C VAL A 65 -12.62 -2.63 -13.10
N ILE A 66 -13.02 -2.24 -11.89
CA ILE A 66 -13.28 -0.82 -11.53
C ILE A 66 -12.00 0.01 -11.69
N TYR A 67 -10.87 -0.49 -11.21
CA TYR A 67 -9.59 0.19 -11.42
C TYR A 67 -9.21 0.26 -12.90
N GLY A 68 -9.51 -0.78 -13.67
CA GLY A 68 -9.33 -0.78 -15.12
C GLY A 68 -10.18 0.30 -15.81
N LEU A 69 -11.45 0.44 -15.43
CA LEU A 69 -12.31 1.53 -15.92
C LEU A 69 -11.73 2.91 -15.59
N ALA A 70 -11.14 3.07 -14.41
CA ALA A 70 -10.50 4.32 -14.02
C ALA A 70 -9.24 4.65 -14.83
N THR A 71 -8.66 3.69 -15.57
CA THR A 71 -7.52 3.96 -16.48
C THR A 71 -7.95 4.50 -17.84
N ILE A 72 -9.24 4.33 -18.23
CA ILE A 72 -9.72 4.72 -19.56
C ILE A 72 -9.54 6.21 -19.88
N PRO A 73 -9.83 7.17 -18.98
CA PRO A 73 -9.59 8.59 -19.26
C PRO A 73 -8.14 8.89 -19.64
N PHE A 74 -7.17 8.15 -19.07
CA PHE A 74 -5.75 8.36 -19.37
C PHE A 74 -5.35 7.89 -20.78
N LEU A 75 -6.16 7.04 -21.44
CA LEU A 75 -5.93 6.66 -22.84
C LEU A 75 -6.16 7.81 -23.82
N PHE A 76 -6.86 8.85 -23.40
CA PHE A 76 -7.22 10.02 -24.18
C PHE A 76 -6.59 11.30 -23.62
N PHE A 77 -5.73 11.19 -22.62
CA PHE A 77 -5.10 12.33 -21.96
C PHE A 77 -3.86 12.77 -22.74
N GLY A 78 -3.93 13.95 -23.37
CA GLY A 78 -2.85 14.50 -24.20
C GLY A 78 -2.63 13.73 -25.52
N ASP A 79 -1.70 14.19 -26.33
CA ASP A 79 -1.43 13.64 -27.66
C ASP A 79 -0.30 12.61 -27.69
N SER A 80 0.51 12.50 -26.61
CA SER A 80 1.64 11.57 -26.53
C SER A 80 1.20 10.17 -26.14
N ALA A 81 1.42 9.21 -27.05
CA ALA A 81 1.20 7.79 -26.79
C ALA A 81 2.08 7.28 -25.62
N MET A 82 3.28 7.85 -25.46
CA MET A 82 4.19 7.50 -24.37
C MET A 82 3.65 7.89 -23.01
N LEU A 83 3.04 9.08 -22.85
CA LEU A 83 2.39 9.49 -21.62
C LEU A 83 1.20 8.60 -21.28
N GLN A 84 0.31 8.40 -22.26
CA GLN A 84 -0.90 7.59 -22.08
C GLN A 84 -0.55 6.16 -21.64
N MET A 85 0.36 5.50 -22.35
CA MET A 85 0.77 4.13 -22.02
C MET A 85 1.63 4.06 -20.78
N GLY A 86 2.48 5.05 -20.52
CA GLY A 86 3.28 5.15 -19.30
C GLY A 86 2.42 5.16 -18.03
N ILE A 87 1.32 5.93 -18.03
CA ILE A 87 0.37 5.96 -16.91
C ILE A 87 -0.36 4.62 -16.79
N VAL A 88 -0.88 4.06 -17.89
CA VAL A 88 -1.62 2.80 -17.88
C VAL A 88 -0.74 1.64 -17.40
N PHE A 89 0.47 1.49 -17.92
CA PHE A 89 1.41 0.46 -17.48
C PHE A 89 1.91 0.72 -16.05
N GLY A 90 2.04 1.98 -15.64
CA GLY A 90 2.38 2.34 -14.26
C GLY A 90 1.33 1.87 -13.26
N ILE A 91 0.06 2.17 -13.52
CA ILE A 91 -1.07 1.72 -12.70
C ILE A 91 -1.16 0.18 -12.71
N ALA A 92 -1.03 -0.44 -13.89
CA ALA A 92 -1.08 -1.90 -14.02
C ALA A 92 0.06 -2.57 -13.24
N MET A 93 1.30 -2.11 -13.41
CA MET A 93 2.47 -2.64 -12.71
C MET A 93 2.29 -2.55 -11.19
N PHE A 94 1.83 -1.42 -10.69
CA PHE A 94 1.59 -1.23 -9.27
C PHE A 94 0.52 -2.17 -8.72
N MET A 95 -0.65 -2.17 -9.35
CA MET A 95 -1.79 -2.95 -8.87
C MET A 95 -1.48 -4.45 -8.87
N ILE A 96 -0.89 -4.95 -9.95
CA ILE A 96 -0.58 -6.36 -10.08
C ILE A 96 0.57 -6.76 -9.17
N MET A 97 1.64 -5.95 -9.08
CA MET A 97 2.78 -6.22 -8.20
C MET A 97 2.37 -6.19 -6.72
N THR A 98 1.55 -5.23 -6.31
CA THR A 98 1.03 -5.15 -4.94
C THR A 98 0.16 -6.35 -4.60
N SER A 99 -0.73 -6.76 -5.51
CA SER A 99 -1.54 -7.97 -5.35
C SER A 99 -0.67 -9.21 -5.24
N LEU A 100 0.28 -9.38 -6.16
CA LEU A 100 1.16 -10.54 -6.16
C LEU A 100 2.01 -10.61 -4.89
N ILE A 101 2.57 -9.50 -4.43
CA ILE A 101 3.33 -9.45 -3.16
C ILE A 101 2.44 -9.75 -1.96
N ALA A 102 1.21 -9.24 -1.92
CA ALA A 102 0.28 -9.51 -0.83
C ALA A 102 -0.12 -10.99 -0.76
N ASP A 103 -0.37 -11.58 -1.91
CA ASP A 103 -0.89 -12.94 -2.02
C ASP A 103 0.23 -13.99 -2.14
N PHE A 104 1.42 -13.60 -2.57
CA PHE A 104 2.57 -14.49 -2.75
C PHE A 104 2.93 -15.26 -1.47
N SER A 105 2.86 -14.59 -0.32
CA SER A 105 3.15 -15.22 0.98
C SER A 105 2.21 -16.37 1.32
N SER A 106 1.03 -16.38 0.75
CA SER A 106 0.00 -17.38 1.00
C SER A 106 -0.19 -18.36 -0.16
N VAL A 107 0.20 -17.98 -1.40
CA VAL A 107 0.13 -18.84 -2.59
C VAL A 107 1.38 -19.69 -2.75
N LEU A 108 2.55 -19.13 -2.50
CA LEU A 108 3.84 -19.79 -2.73
C LEU A 108 4.53 -20.25 -1.45
N LEU A 109 4.28 -19.55 -0.33
CA LEU A 109 4.88 -19.85 0.96
C LEU A 109 3.98 -20.73 1.85
N ASP A 110 2.91 -21.34 1.31
CA ASP A 110 2.12 -22.28 2.08
C ASP A 110 2.94 -23.56 2.32
N VAL A 111 3.62 -23.53 3.46
CA VAL A 111 4.45 -24.63 3.93
C VAL A 111 3.65 -25.92 4.12
N ARG A 112 2.32 -25.81 4.38
CA ARG A 112 1.43 -26.95 4.55
C ARG A 112 1.28 -27.74 3.25
N ASP A 113 1.20 -27.04 2.11
CA ASP A 113 1.17 -27.67 0.78
C ASP A 113 2.39 -28.57 0.56
N ARG A 114 3.57 -28.10 1.00
CA ARG A 114 4.82 -28.85 0.82
C ARG A 114 4.87 -30.11 1.68
N ILE A 115 4.39 -30.05 2.92
CA ILE A 115 4.33 -31.24 3.79
C ILE A 115 3.40 -32.29 3.19
N LEU A 116 2.26 -31.87 2.67
CA LEU A 116 1.27 -32.76 2.05
C LEU A 116 1.76 -33.31 0.70
N LEU A 117 2.39 -32.48 -0.13
CA LEU A 117 2.87 -32.86 -1.45
C LEU A 117 4.22 -33.60 -1.41
N ALA A 118 5.08 -33.37 -0.39
CA ALA A 118 6.31 -34.13 -0.21
C ALA A 118 6.07 -35.60 0.14
N ALA A 119 4.88 -35.93 0.67
CA ALA A 119 4.45 -37.31 0.91
C ALA A 119 3.86 -37.98 -0.35
N ALA A 120 3.58 -37.21 -1.40
CA ALA A 120 3.04 -37.73 -2.66
C ALA A 120 4.18 -38.12 -3.62
N PRO A 121 4.02 -39.19 -4.42
CA PRO A 121 5.02 -39.64 -5.41
C PRO A 121 4.99 -38.72 -6.65
N VAL A 122 5.36 -37.44 -6.49
CA VAL A 122 5.38 -36.44 -7.56
C VAL A 122 6.77 -35.87 -7.69
N ASP A 123 7.30 -35.86 -8.92
CA ASP A 123 8.62 -35.31 -9.22
C ASP A 123 8.66 -33.77 -8.99
N ASP A 124 9.80 -33.27 -8.50
CA ASP A 124 10.01 -31.83 -8.23
C ASP A 124 9.76 -30.95 -9.48
N ARG A 125 10.08 -31.47 -10.67
CA ARG A 125 9.82 -30.76 -11.94
C ARG A 125 8.32 -30.54 -12.17
N THR A 126 7.52 -31.57 -11.93
CA THR A 126 6.05 -31.52 -12.04
C THR A 126 5.43 -30.58 -11.00
N LEU A 127 5.96 -30.61 -9.78
CA LEU A 127 5.51 -29.70 -8.72
C LEU A 127 5.82 -28.23 -9.03
N ASN A 128 7.01 -27.95 -9.55
CA ASN A 128 7.41 -26.60 -9.92
C ASN A 128 6.65 -26.08 -11.13
N ALA A 129 6.40 -26.94 -12.13
CA ALA A 129 5.53 -26.62 -13.24
C ALA A 129 4.11 -26.29 -12.79
N ALA A 130 3.53 -27.07 -11.86
CA ALA A 130 2.21 -26.79 -11.31
C ALA A 130 2.13 -25.44 -10.60
N LYS A 131 3.18 -25.07 -9.84
CA LYS A 131 3.28 -23.75 -9.20
C LYS A 131 3.34 -22.62 -10.21
N LEU A 132 4.19 -22.74 -11.22
CA LEU A 132 4.33 -21.72 -12.29
C LEU A 132 3.03 -21.52 -13.07
N VAL A 133 2.37 -22.61 -13.45
CA VAL A 133 1.07 -22.57 -14.15
C VAL A 133 0.00 -21.92 -13.29
N HIS A 134 -0.06 -22.27 -12.02
CA HIS A 134 -1.02 -21.68 -11.09
C HIS A 134 -0.83 -20.16 -10.95
N ILE A 135 0.42 -19.70 -10.78
CA ILE A 135 0.75 -18.26 -10.73
C ILE A 135 0.38 -17.57 -12.03
N SER A 136 0.69 -18.20 -13.18
CA SER A 136 0.38 -17.66 -14.51
C SER A 136 -1.13 -17.49 -14.71
N ILE A 137 -1.94 -18.48 -14.31
CA ILE A 137 -3.40 -18.39 -14.36
C ILE A 137 -3.90 -17.23 -13.47
N TYR A 138 -3.42 -17.17 -12.23
CA TYR A 138 -3.78 -16.13 -11.28
C TYR A 138 -3.47 -14.72 -11.82
N MET A 139 -2.25 -14.53 -12.32
CA MET A 139 -1.79 -13.27 -12.91
C MET A 139 -2.57 -12.88 -14.15
N THR A 140 -2.85 -13.85 -15.04
CA THR A 140 -3.62 -13.61 -16.26
C THR A 140 -5.04 -13.16 -15.93
N LEU A 141 -5.69 -13.76 -14.91
CA LEU A 141 -7.03 -13.36 -14.50
C LEU A 141 -7.06 -11.94 -13.94
N ILE A 142 -6.09 -11.55 -13.10
CA ILE A 142 -5.97 -10.18 -12.59
C ILE A 142 -5.71 -9.20 -13.74
N ALA A 143 -4.77 -9.52 -14.64
CA ALA A 143 -4.42 -8.68 -15.76
C ALA A 143 -5.59 -8.48 -16.73
N LEU A 144 -6.33 -9.54 -17.06
CA LEU A 144 -7.54 -9.46 -17.89
C LEU A 144 -8.64 -8.66 -17.22
N SER A 145 -8.78 -8.77 -15.90
CA SER A 145 -9.77 -7.98 -15.16
C SER A 145 -9.41 -6.49 -15.12
N LEU A 146 -8.12 -6.17 -14.97
CA LEU A 146 -7.64 -4.80 -14.91
C LEU A 146 -7.56 -4.14 -16.30
N LEU A 147 -6.97 -4.84 -17.28
CA LEU A 147 -6.65 -4.27 -18.58
C LEU A 147 -7.56 -4.76 -19.72
N GLY A 148 -8.48 -5.69 -19.47
CA GLY A 148 -9.36 -6.25 -20.50
C GLY A 148 -10.27 -5.20 -21.14
N ILE A 149 -10.98 -4.39 -20.33
CA ILE A 149 -11.81 -3.31 -20.88
C ILE A 149 -10.96 -2.21 -21.53
N PRO A 150 -9.88 -1.69 -20.89
CA PRO A 150 -8.96 -0.76 -21.54
C PRO A 150 -8.42 -1.28 -22.87
N SER A 151 -8.09 -2.56 -23.00
CA SER A 151 -7.59 -3.14 -24.26
C SER A 151 -8.64 -3.13 -25.37
N ILE A 152 -9.92 -3.35 -25.03
CA ILE A 152 -11.03 -3.24 -26.00
C ILE A 152 -11.19 -1.77 -26.46
N VAL A 153 -11.10 -0.83 -25.52
CA VAL A 153 -11.16 0.61 -25.82
C VAL A 153 -10.00 1.01 -26.74
N ILE A 154 -8.79 0.50 -26.49
CA ILE A 154 -7.61 0.72 -27.35
C ILE A 154 -7.88 0.17 -28.76
N LEU A 155 -8.43 -1.04 -28.89
CA LEU A 155 -8.74 -1.64 -30.18
C LEU A 155 -9.70 -0.78 -31.00
N ILE A 156 -10.74 -0.25 -30.36
CA ILE A 156 -11.78 0.55 -31.02
C ILE A 156 -11.26 1.95 -31.37
N SER A 157 -10.50 2.59 -30.47
CA SER A 157 -10.10 4.00 -30.62
C SER A 157 -8.78 4.19 -31.36
N LYS A 158 -7.81 3.27 -31.22
CA LYS A 158 -6.45 3.40 -31.76
C LYS A 158 -6.09 2.35 -32.84
N GLY A 159 -6.97 1.39 -33.06
CA GLY A 159 -6.82 0.38 -34.11
C GLY A 159 -6.03 -0.87 -33.72
N ILE A 160 -5.97 -1.82 -34.66
CA ILE A 160 -5.45 -3.18 -34.43
C ILE A 160 -3.94 -3.21 -34.14
N SER A 161 -3.14 -2.37 -34.80
CA SER A 161 -1.69 -2.36 -34.62
C SER A 161 -1.31 -1.90 -33.21
N PHE A 162 -2.01 -0.89 -32.70
CA PHE A 162 -1.82 -0.39 -31.33
C PHE A 162 -2.24 -1.45 -30.31
N PHE A 163 -3.36 -2.12 -30.55
CA PHE A 163 -3.85 -3.21 -29.70
C PHE A 163 -2.88 -4.39 -29.65
N LEU A 164 -2.36 -4.85 -30.80
CA LEU A 164 -1.41 -5.97 -30.84
C LEU A 164 -0.12 -5.62 -30.08
N LEU A 165 0.41 -4.41 -30.28
CA LEU A 165 1.58 -3.95 -29.54
C LEU A 165 1.29 -3.87 -28.04
N PHE A 166 0.09 -3.42 -27.63
CA PHE A 166 -0.33 -3.37 -26.23
C PHE A 166 -0.33 -4.76 -25.59
N ILE A 167 -0.88 -5.77 -26.26
CA ILE A 167 -0.89 -7.15 -25.76
C ILE A 167 0.53 -7.70 -25.60
N VAL A 168 1.42 -7.45 -26.59
CA VAL A 168 2.82 -7.88 -26.51
C VAL A 168 3.54 -7.22 -25.33
N MET A 169 3.41 -5.91 -25.18
CA MET A 169 4.03 -5.19 -24.06
C MET A 169 3.46 -5.59 -22.70
N MET A 170 2.16 -5.90 -22.63
CA MET A 170 1.52 -6.44 -21.44
C MET A 170 2.13 -7.78 -21.01
N ILE A 171 2.43 -8.68 -21.96
CA ILE A 171 3.08 -9.96 -21.65
C ILE A 171 4.48 -9.73 -21.06
N PHE A 172 5.30 -8.86 -21.65
CA PHE A 172 6.62 -8.54 -21.09
C PHE A 172 6.53 -7.86 -19.74
N LEU A 173 5.56 -6.98 -19.51
CA LEU A 173 5.28 -6.38 -18.21
C LEU A 173 4.97 -7.45 -17.16
N MET A 174 4.12 -8.44 -17.48
CA MET A 174 3.80 -9.55 -16.58
C MET A 174 5.04 -10.38 -16.23
N LEU A 175 5.88 -10.69 -17.20
CA LEU A 175 7.15 -11.39 -16.97
C LEU A 175 8.05 -10.61 -16.02
N LEU A 176 8.15 -9.29 -16.19
CA LEU A 176 8.92 -8.43 -15.30
C LEU A 176 8.35 -8.44 -13.88
N ILE A 177 7.04 -8.31 -13.71
CA ILE A 177 6.39 -8.30 -12.40
C ILE A 177 6.63 -9.62 -11.66
N ILE A 178 6.47 -10.76 -12.33
CA ILE A 178 6.74 -12.08 -11.75
C ILE A 178 8.20 -12.17 -11.29
N ALA A 179 9.14 -11.78 -12.15
CA ALA A 179 10.55 -11.84 -11.83
C ALA A 179 10.94 -10.91 -10.67
N LEU A 180 10.49 -9.66 -10.70
CA LEU A 180 10.74 -8.68 -9.63
C LEU A 180 10.16 -9.15 -8.29
N THR A 181 8.93 -9.65 -8.30
CA THR A 181 8.30 -10.18 -7.09
C THR A 181 9.08 -11.36 -6.54
N ALA A 182 9.45 -12.32 -7.40
CA ALA A 182 10.23 -13.48 -7.00
C ALA A 182 11.62 -13.11 -6.46
N ILE A 183 12.31 -12.17 -7.10
CA ILE A 183 13.60 -11.66 -6.65
C ILE A 183 13.46 -10.97 -5.29
N THR A 184 12.43 -10.14 -5.12
CA THR A 184 12.14 -9.45 -3.86
C THR A 184 11.97 -10.46 -2.72
N TYR A 185 11.18 -11.52 -2.94
CA TYR A 185 11.02 -12.59 -1.94
C TYR A 185 12.31 -13.37 -1.69
N MET A 186 13.09 -13.64 -2.73
CA MET A 186 14.38 -14.34 -2.60
C MET A 186 15.35 -13.54 -1.73
N VAL A 187 15.43 -12.22 -1.94
CA VAL A 187 16.26 -11.34 -1.11
C VAL A 187 15.76 -11.32 0.33
N MET A 188 14.44 -11.22 0.51
CA MET A 188 13.85 -11.22 1.85
C MET A 188 14.10 -12.52 2.62
N LEU A 189 13.90 -13.67 1.97
CA LEU A 189 14.15 -15.00 2.57
C LEU A 189 15.61 -15.22 2.93
N ARG A 190 16.52 -14.64 2.16
CA ARG A 190 17.96 -14.75 2.41
C ARG A 190 18.42 -13.94 3.61
N VAL A 191 17.78 -12.78 3.85
CA VAL A 191 18.19 -11.80 4.87
C VAL A 191 17.39 -11.95 6.17
N PHE A 192 16.13 -12.40 6.09
CA PHE A 192 15.20 -12.41 7.23
C PHE A 192 14.59 -13.79 7.45
N ASP A 193 14.48 -14.20 8.72
CA ASP A 193 13.89 -15.47 9.14
C ASP A 193 12.55 -15.25 9.90
N GLY A 194 11.63 -16.20 9.78
CA GLY A 194 10.42 -16.33 10.60
C GLY A 194 9.50 -15.12 10.64
N GLU A 195 9.23 -14.56 11.83
CA GLU A 195 8.34 -13.41 12.02
C GLU A 195 8.87 -12.13 11.36
N ARG A 196 10.19 -11.93 11.29
CA ARG A 196 10.80 -10.76 10.65
C ARG A 196 10.51 -10.72 9.16
N LEU A 197 10.45 -11.87 8.50
CA LEU A 197 10.10 -11.95 7.09
C LEU A 197 8.69 -11.42 6.82
N LYS A 198 7.73 -11.76 7.68
CA LYS A 198 6.35 -11.27 7.56
C LYS A 198 6.27 -9.75 7.72
N ASP A 199 7.05 -9.19 8.64
CA ASP A 199 7.15 -7.75 8.82
C ASP A 199 7.80 -7.07 7.59
N MET A 200 8.82 -7.69 6.99
CA MET A 200 9.49 -7.15 5.79
C MET A 200 8.57 -7.13 4.56
N ILE A 201 7.72 -8.14 4.37
CA ILE A 201 6.68 -8.13 3.32
C ILE A 201 5.80 -6.88 3.48
N ASN A 202 5.41 -6.55 4.72
CA ASN A 202 4.62 -5.36 5.01
C ASN A 202 5.39 -4.07 4.64
N TYR A 203 6.68 -3.98 4.94
CA TYR A 203 7.50 -2.82 4.59
C TYR A 203 7.66 -2.65 3.08
N VAL A 204 7.77 -3.74 2.32
CA VAL A 204 7.81 -3.66 0.85
C VAL A 204 6.48 -3.17 0.29
N GLN A 205 5.34 -3.59 0.84
CA GLN A 205 4.04 -3.07 0.42
C GLN A 205 3.90 -1.56 0.72
N ILE A 206 4.41 -1.11 1.86
CA ILE A 206 4.46 0.32 2.20
C ILE A 206 5.34 1.08 1.21
N LEU A 207 6.55 0.55 0.94
CA LEU A 207 7.47 1.14 -0.02
C LEU A 207 6.85 1.24 -1.42
N LEU A 208 6.14 0.21 -1.86
CA LEU A 208 5.41 0.24 -3.12
C LEU A 208 4.32 1.30 -3.14
N SER A 209 3.54 1.42 -2.07
CA SER A 209 2.46 2.42 -1.97
C SER A 209 3.02 3.85 -2.03
N VAL A 210 4.11 4.11 -1.30
CA VAL A 210 4.83 5.39 -1.36
C VAL A 210 5.49 5.59 -2.72
N GLY A 211 6.11 4.55 -3.26
CA GLY A 211 6.79 4.56 -4.55
C GLY A 211 5.85 4.89 -5.71
N VAL A 212 4.58 4.44 -5.66
CA VAL A 212 3.58 4.82 -6.65
C VAL A 212 3.20 6.29 -6.53
N PHE A 213 2.99 6.76 -5.30
CA PHE A 213 2.64 8.15 -5.08
C PHE A 213 3.75 9.09 -5.60
N VAL A 214 5.01 8.77 -5.31
CA VAL A 214 6.17 9.51 -5.83
C VAL A 214 6.34 9.28 -7.32
N GLY A 215 6.30 8.03 -7.76
CA GLY A 215 6.51 7.64 -9.15
C GLY A 215 5.50 8.25 -10.11
N TYR A 216 4.23 8.38 -9.70
CA TYR A 216 3.21 9.09 -10.47
C TYR A 216 3.60 10.57 -10.70
N GLN A 217 4.07 11.25 -9.66
CA GLN A 217 4.50 12.63 -9.76
C GLN A 217 5.75 12.80 -10.64
N VAL A 218 6.69 11.88 -10.50
CA VAL A 218 7.92 11.85 -11.32
C VAL A 218 7.56 11.56 -12.77
N LEU A 219 6.62 10.63 -13.02
CA LEU A 219 6.18 10.27 -14.37
C LEU A 219 5.51 11.46 -15.06
N ILE A 220 4.58 12.15 -14.40
CA ILE A 220 3.91 13.33 -14.99
C ILE A 220 4.95 14.40 -15.37
N ARG A 221 5.97 14.61 -14.54
CA ARG A 221 7.03 15.60 -14.78
C ARG A 221 8.06 15.17 -15.83
N SER A 222 8.00 13.94 -16.30
CA SER A 222 8.78 13.49 -17.46
C SER A 222 8.26 14.08 -18.78
N PHE A 223 7.15 14.80 -18.72
CA PHE A 223 6.49 15.37 -19.88
C PHE A 223 6.30 16.87 -19.70
N ASP A 224 6.66 17.64 -20.71
CA ASP A 224 6.40 19.07 -20.74
C ASP A 224 5.02 19.35 -21.32
N PHE A 225 4.23 20.11 -20.57
CA PHE A 225 2.89 20.54 -20.95
C PHE A 225 2.95 22.00 -21.40
N VAL A 226 3.02 22.21 -22.71
CA VAL A 226 2.96 23.55 -23.30
C VAL A 226 1.60 23.74 -23.96
N GLY A 227 0.70 24.41 -23.28
CA GLY A 227 -0.69 24.55 -23.73
C GLY A 227 -1.44 23.22 -23.69
N LEU A 228 -1.99 22.76 -24.85
CA LEU A 228 -2.64 21.45 -24.99
C LEU A 228 -1.72 20.37 -25.59
N THR A 229 -0.49 20.74 -25.98
CA THR A 229 0.49 19.80 -26.54
C THR A 229 1.38 19.24 -25.43
N VAL A 230 1.60 17.93 -25.47
CA VAL A 230 2.45 17.21 -24.51
C VAL A 230 3.68 16.71 -25.28
N SER A 231 4.85 17.24 -24.95
CA SER A 231 6.12 16.77 -25.49
C SER A 231 6.87 15.91 -24.45
N TYR A 232 7.57 14.91 -24.93
CA TYR A 232 8.42 14.07 -24.11
C TYR A 232 9.88 14.47 -24.29
N GLU A 233 10.50 14.95 -23.22
CA GLU A 233 11.93 15.20 -23.16
C GLU A 233 12.63 14.09 -22.38
N PHE A 234 13.65 13.50 -23.00
CA PHE A 234 14.41 12.42 -22.38
C PHE A 234 15.39 12.95 -21.34
N ASN A 235 15.32 12.35 -20.13
CA ASN A 235 16.31 12.50 -19.08
C ASN A 235 16.90 11.12 -18.70
N TRP A 236 18.15 11.04 -18.28
CA TRP A 236 18.84 9.79 -17.95
C TRP A 236 18.11 8.95 -16.89
N TRP A 237 17.41 9.57 -15.94
CA TRP A 237 16.66 8.89 -14.88
C TRP A 237 15.38 8.18 -15.38
N HIS A 238 14.93 8.42 -16.60
CA HIS A 238 13.83 7.68 -17.23
C HIS A 238 14.15 6.20 -17.40
N PHE A 239 15.43 5.83 -17.44
CA PHE A 239 15.85 4.42 -17.39
C PHE A 239 15.50 3.73 -16.07
N LEU A 240 15.24 4.45 -15.00
CA LEU A 240 14.84 3.89 -13.71
C LEU A 240 13.32 3.72 -13.55
N ILE A 241 12.53 4.13 -14.56
CA ILE A 241 11.07 4.06 -14.53
C ILE A 241 10.57 2.97 -15.48
N PRO A 242 10.33 1.72 -14.99
CA PRO A 242 9.94 0.62 -15.86
C PRO A 242 8.67 0.86 -16.71
N PRO A 243 7.61 1.54 -16.22
CA PRO A 243 6.46 1.85 -17.08
C PRO A 243 6.80 2.57 -18.38
N LEU A 244 7.82 3.45 -18.39
CA LEU A 244 8.25 4.16 -19.58
C LEU A 244 8.93 3.23 -20.60
N TRP A 245 9.58 2.14 -20.16
CA TRP A 245 10.16 1.15 -21.06
C TRP A 245 9.09 0.53 -21.95
N PHE A 246 7.94 0.16 -21.37
CA PHE A 246 6.83 -0.48 -22.08
C PHE A 246 6.01 0.53 -22.90
N ALA A 247 6.06 1.81 -22.56
CA ALA A 247 5.40 2.88 -23.30
C ALA A 247 6.20 3.33 -24.53
N ALA A 248 7.53 3.29 -24.48
CA ALA A 248 8.41 3.76 -25.54
C ALA A 248 8.17 3.10 -26.91
N PRO A 249 7.87 1.78 -27.04
CA PRO A 249 7.58 1.15 -28.33
C PRO A 249 6.39 1.79 -29.07
N PHE A 250 5.43 2.36 -28.40
CA PHE A 250 4.25 2.98 -29.01
C PHE A 250 4.62 4.27 -29.74
N GLU A 251 5.50 5.07 -29.13
CA GLU A 251 6.00 6.30 -29.74
C GLU A 251 7.00 6.01 -30.88
N TRP A 252 7.84 4.98 -30.69
CA TRP A 252 8.84 4.60 -31.70
C TRP A 252 8.21 3.94 -32.92
N LEU A 253 7.41 2.86 -32.73
CA LEU A 253 6.92 2.02 -33.84
C LEU A 253 5.67 2.61 -34.50
N LEU A 254 4.81 3.30 -33.76
CA LEU A 254 3.53 3.80 -34.24
C LEU A 254 3.50 5.32 -34.36
N GLY A 255 4.22 6.03 -33.49
CA GLY A 255 4.34 7.50 -33.54
C GLY A 255 5.41 8.02 -34.51
N GLY A 256 6.26 7.13 -35.06
CA GLY A 256 7.30 7.50 -36.01
C GLY A 256 8.50 8.25 -35.43
N ASN A 257 8.58 8.40 -34.11
CA ASN A 257 9.69 9.07 -33.44
C ASN A 257 10.88 8.11 -33.26
N THR A 258 11.93 8.28 -34.06
CA THR A 258 13.13 7.42 -34.08
C THR A 258 14.26 7.93 -33.18
N SER A 259 13.96 8.69 -32.15
CA SER A 259 14.99 9.15 -31.21
C SER A 259 15.71 7.98 -30.52
N ARG A 260 17.05 8.07 -30.40
CA ARG A 260 17.89 7.02 -29.79
C ARG A 260 17.40 6.57 -28.40
N PRO A 261 17.00 7.47 -27.47
CA PRO A 261 16.50 7.06 -26.16
C PRO A 261 15.26 6.17 -26.22
N LEU A 262 14.30 6.44 -27.12
CA LEU A 262 13.08 5.64 -27.27
C LEU A 262 13.39 4.23 -27.76
N ILE A 263 14.32 4.11 -28.70
CA ILE A 263 14.78 2.80 -29.19
C ILE A 263 15.42 2.00 -28.05
N VAL A 264 16.31 2.63 -27.26
CA VAL A 264 16.97 1.96 -26.14
C VAL A 264 15.96 1.53 -25.07
N LEU A 265 15.01 2.40 -24.68
CA LEU A 265 13.95 2.05 -23.74
C LEU A 265 13.10 0.88 -24.24
N SER A 266 12.77 0.85 -25.55
CA SER A 266 12.01 -0.23 -26.18
C SER A 266 12.74 -1.57 -26.17
N ILE A 267 14.05 -1.55 -26.39
CA ILE A 267 14.91 -2.74 -26.28
C ILE A 267 14.97 -3.24 -24.84
N ILE A 268 15.13 -2.32 -23.88
CA ILE A 268 15.12 -2.61 -22.45
C ILE A 268 13.81 -3.28 -22.02
N ALA A 269 12.66 -2.86 -22.55
CA ALA A 269 11.35 -3.43 -22.27
C ALA A 269 11.24 -4.93 -22.60
N VAL A 270 12.04 -5.43 -23.54
CA VAL A 270 12.07 -6.84 -23.92
C VAL A 270 13.21 -7.59 -23.21
N ILE A 271 14.43 -7.03 -23.23
CA ILE A 271 15.62 -7.73 -22.74
C ILE A 271 15.58 -7.90 -21.23
N ILE A 272 15.20 -6.87 -20.47
CA ILE A 272 15.24 -6.95 -19.00
C ILE A 272 14.25 -7.98 -18.44
N PRO A 273 12.96 -8.05 -18.87
CA PRO A 273 12.06 -9.09 -18.40
C PRO A 273 12.55 -10.50 -18.73
N MET A 274 13.07 -10.72 -19.94
CA MET A 274 13.59 -12.04 -20.32
C MET A 274 14.81 -12.44 -19.51
N PHE A 275 15.75 -11.53 -19.29
CA PHE A 275 16.91 -11.76 -18.43
C PHE A 275 16.51 -12.01 -16.98
N ALA A 276 15.56 -11.26 -16.46
CA ALA A 276 15.07 -11.40 -15.09
C ALA A 276 14.39 -12.77 -14.84
N ILE A 277 13.57 -13.24 -15.79
CA ILE A 277 12.96 -14.58 -15.74
C ILE A 277 14.04 -15.66 -15.83
N TRP A 278 14.99 -15.54 -16.76
CA TRP A 278 16.09 -16.47 -16.88
C TRP A 278 16.90 -16.57 -15.57
N MET A 279 17.21 -15.44 -14.95
CA MET A 279 17.89 -15.38 -13.65
C MET A 279 17.06 -16.05 -12.54
N TYR A 280 15.74 -15.80 -12.52
CA TYR A 280 14.81 -16.41 -11.56
C TYR A 280 14.81 -17.94 -11.69
N VAL A 281 14.64 -18.45 -12.91
CA VAL A 281 14.62 -19.91 -13.14
C VAL A 281 15.92 -20.57 -12.71
N ARG A 282 17.07 -19.96 -12.99
CA ARG A 282 18.38 -20.47 -12.54
C ARG A 282 18.56 -20.47 -11.02
N LYS A 283 17.95 -19.49 -10.31
CA LYS A 283 18.09 -19.38 -8.86
C LYS A 283 16.95 -20.05 -8.08
N MET A 284 15.99 -20.65 -8.76
CA MET A 284 14.83 -21.31 -8.13
C MET A 284 15.21 -22.39 -7.10
N PRO A 285 16.23 -23.24 -7.32
CA PRO A 285 16.62 -24.23 -6.32
C PRO A 285 17.11 -23.61 -5.00
N LEU A 286 17.80 -22.47 -5.07
CA LEU A 286 18.23 -21.72 -3.88
C LEU A 286 17.03 -21.13 -3.12
N PHE A 287 16.04 -20.63 -3.85
CA PHE A 287 14.80 -20.13 -3.28
C PHE A 287 14.05 -21.19 -2.48
N GLU A 288 13.93 -22.40 -3.02
CA GLU A 288 13.26 -23.52 -2.34
C GLU A 288 14.00 -23.95 -1.06
N ARG A 289 15.33 -23.92 -1.05
CA ARG A 289 16.14 -24.19 0.13
C ARG A 289 15.92 -23.14 1.22
N ASP A 290 15.86 -21.87 0.85
CA ASP A 290 15.64 -20.78 1.81
C ASP A 290 14.21 -20.76 2.35
N LEU A 291 13.22 -21.24 1.60
CA LEU A 291 11.85 -21.46 2.07
C LEU A 291 11.78 -22.44 3.26
N GLN A 292 12.69 -23.42 3.32
CA GLN A 292 12.74 -24.37 4.45
C GLN A 292 13.09 -23.69 5.77
N LYS A 293 13.83 -22.59 5.74
CA LYS A 293 14.19 -21.81 6.94
C LYS A 293 12.96 -21.18 7.63
N LEU A 294 11.85 -20.96 6.90
CA LEU A 294 10.61 -20.48 7.48
C LEU A 294 9.96 -21.45 8.45
N MET A 295 10.30 -22.74 8.33
CA MET A 295 9.77 -23.80 9.22
C MET A 295 10.54 -23.88 10.53
N SER A 296 11.75 -23.34 10.60
CA SER A 296 12.48 -23.25 11.86
C SER A 296 11.83 -22.16 12.72
N GLU A 297 11.31 -22.56 13.88
CA GLU A 297 10.73 -21.65 14.86
C GLU A 297 11.69 -20.49 15.12
N ALA A 298 11.18 -19.27 15.00
CA ALA A 298 11.92 -18.06 15.33
C ALA A 298 12.30 -18.16 16.83
N ARG A 299 13.57 -18.46 17.12
CA ARG A 299 14.12 -18.35 18.45
C ARG A 299 13.80 -16.96 18.97
N GLY A 300 13.08 -16.91 20.08
CA GLY A 300 12.52 -15.74 20.70
C GLY A 300 13.42 -14.51 20.63
N GLY A 301 12.95 -13.50 19.90
CA GLY A 301 13.65 -12.23 19.79
C GLY A 301 13.82 -11.63 21.18
N LYS A 302 15.04 -11.21 21.50
CA LYS A 302 15.33 -10.48 22.73
C LYS A 302 14.29 -9.36 22.90
N GLN A 303 13.62 -9.38 24.03
CA GLN A 303 12.63 -8.38 24.43
C GLN A 303 13.32 -7.00 24.41
N GLN A 304 13.15 -6.26 23.32
CA GLN A 304 13.68 -4.90 23.23
C GLN A 304 13.16 -4.09 24.42
N ARG A 305 14.07 -3.52 25.18
CA ARG A 305 13.75 -2.67 26.32
C ARG A 305 12.72 -1.64 25.88
N ALA A 306 11.55 -1.70 26.48
CA ALA A 306 10.42 -0.81 26.18
C ALA A 306 10.62 0.60 26.78
N VAL A 307 11.84 1.17 26.65
CA VAL A 307 12.20 2.46 27.26
C VAL A 307 11.30 3.59 26.73
N MET A 308 11.12 3.62 25.40
CA MET A 308 10.31 4.65 24.75
C MET A 308 8.82 4.56 25.17
N MET A 309 8.28 3.34 25.27
CA MET A 309 6.91 3.13 25.74
C MET A 309 6.74 3.63 27.18
N ARG A 310 7.70 3.31 28.09
CA ARG A 310 7.65 3.74 29.50
C ARG A 310 7.75 5.25 29.64
N PHE A 311 8.57 5.90 28.83
CA PHE A 311 8.70 7.37 28.81
C PHE A 311 7.36 8.03 28.47
N TRP A 312 6.73 7.64 27.35
CA TRP A 312 5.45 8.20 26.93
C TRP A 312 4.31 7.85 27.92
N GLU A 313 4.31 6.64 28.46
CA GLU A 313 3.37 6.22 29.48
C GLU A 313 3.43 7.13 30.72
N TRP A 314 4.64 7.36 31.22
CA TRP A 314 4.85 8.24 32.39
C TRP A 314 4.39 9.66 32.10
N MET A 315 4.69 10.19 30.95
CA MET A 315 4.36 11.57 30.57
C MET A 315 2.86 11.78 30.30
N LEU A 316 2.18 10.82 29.66
CA LEU A 316 0.83 11.01 29.14
C LEU A 316 -0.26 10.39 30.01
N CYS A 317 0.05 9.41 30.87
CA CYS A 317 -0.95 8.66 31.63
C CYS A 317 -0.84 8.91 33.14
N ARG A 318 -1.92 9.41 33.72
CA ARG A 318 -1.95 9.72 35.19
C ARG A 318 -2.39 8.53 36.05
N ASN A 319 -3.35 7.72 35.57
CA ASN A 319 -3.98 6.63 36.29
C ASN A 319 -3.40 5.27 35.93
N SER A 320 -3.39 4.30 36.85
CA SER A 320 -2.95 2.93 36.62
C SER A 320 -3.74 2.22 35.52
N GLU A 321 -5.06 2.40 35.49
CA GLU A 321 -5.96 1.88 34.45
C GLU A 321 -5.60 2.42 33.06
N GLU A 322 -5.34 3.72 32.95
CA GLU A 322 -4.94 4.36 31.71
C GLU A 322 -3.55 3.85 31.26
N ARG A 323 -2.61 3.68 32.19
CA ARG A 323 -1.27 3.11 31.89
C ARG A 323 -1.35 1.67 31.38
N ALA A 324 -2.18 0.83 32.00
CA ALA A 324 -2.36 -0.55 31.55
C ALA A 324 -2.92 -0.62 30.12
N ASN A 325 -3.97 0.17 29.83
CA ASN A 325 -4.58 0.24 28.51
C ASN A 325 -3.66 0.90 27.46
N PHE A 326 -2.82 1.86 27.85
CA PHE A 326 -1.79 2.45 26.99
C PHE A 326 -0.76 1.40 26.57
N ARG A 327 -0.21 0.62 27.51
CA ARG A 327 0.73 -0.48 27.23
C ARG A 327 0.11 -1.54 26.32
N PHE A 328 -1.14 -1.92 26.63
CA PHE A 328 -1.88 -2.89 25.82
C PHE A 328 -2.03 -2.42 24.37
N SER A 329 -2.52 -1.19 24.18
CA SER A 329 -2.70 -0.61 22.84
C SER A 329 -1.37 -0.46 22.09
N TRP A 330 -0.32 0.00 22.78
CA TRP A 330 1.03 0.13 22.22
C TRP A 330 1.57 -1.21 21.69
N GLN A 331 1.45 -2.26 22.50
CA GLN A 331 1.94 -3.59 22.14
C GLN A 331 1.10 -4.22 21.03
N LEU A 332 -0.22 -4.03 21.05
CA LEU A 332 -1.12 -4.58 20.05
C LEU A 332 -0.82 -3.97 18.67
N MET A 333 -0.74 -2.65 18.56
CA MET A 333 -0.38 -1.96 17.31
C MET A 333 0.99 -2.39 16.78
N LYS A 334 1.96 -2.65 17.67
CA LYS A 334 3.30 -3.13 17.28
C LYS A 334 3.30 -4.57 16.81
N ARG A 335 2.42 -5.44 17.32
CA ARG A 335 2.42 -6.88 17.05
C ARG A 335 1.45 -7.29 15.94
N GLU A 336 0.37 -6.54 15.76
CA GLU A 336 -0.69 -6.92 14.83
C GLU A 336 -0.33 -6.56 13.39
N ARG A 337 -0.20 -7.60 12.55
CA ARG A 337 0.19 -7.47 11.14
C ARG A 337 -0.85 -6.65 10.36
N ASP A 338 -2.13 -7.01 10.49
CA ASP A 338 -3.20 -6.41 9.69
C ASP A 338 -3.38 -4.92 10.02
N PHE A 339 -3.14 -4.53 11.28
CA PHE A 339 -3.10 -3.13 11.68
C PHE A 339 -1.96 -2.39 10.96
N LYS A 340 -0.75 -2.96 10.95
CA LYS A 340 0.41 -2.37 10.25
C LYS A 340 0.13 -2.20 8.76
N LEU A 341 -0.41 -3.23 8.09
CA LEU A 341 -0.71 -3.19 6.65
C LEU A 341 -1.66 -2.07 6.26
N LYS A 342 -2.59 -1.71 7.14
CA LYS A 342 -3.59 -0.67 6.87
C LYS A 342 -3.13 0.74 7.26
N VAL A 343 -2.31 0.87 8.30
CA VAL A 343 -1.90 2.16 8.85
C VAL A 343 -0.55 2.63 8.29
N TYR A 344 0.41 1.73 8.11
CA TYR A 344 1.77 2.13 7.73
C TYR A 344 1.90 2.75 6.33
N PRO A 345 1.10 2.36 5.30
CA PRO A 345 1.09 3.09 4.03
C PRO A 345 0.75 4.57 4.20
N SER A 346 -0.21 4.90 5.08
CA SER A 346 -0.55 6.30 5.35
C SER A 346 0.56 7.05 6.09
N LEU A 347 1.35 6.36 6.93
CA LEU A 347 2.57 6.95 7.53
C LEU A 347 3.59 7.34 6.47
N GLY A 348 3.84 6.44 5.51
CA GLY A 348 4.77 6.69 4.40
C GLY A 348 4.31 7.85 3.51
N ILE A 349 3.05 7.83 3.08
CA ILE A 349 2.48 8.90 2.26
C ILE A 349 2.47 10.22 3.02
N GLY A 350 2.01 10.25 4.27
CA GLY A 350 1.97 11.46 5.08
C GLY A 350 3.35 12.03 5.42
N PHE A 351 4.39 11.17 5.46
CA PHE A 351 5.78 11.63 5.59
C PHE A 351 6.27 12.27 4.29
N VAL A 352 6.04 11.65 3.14
CA VAL A 352 6.60 12.06 1.85
C VAL A 352 5.83 13.22 1.22
N ALA A 353 4.50 13.27 1.41
CA ALA A 353 3.64 14.25 0.73
C ALA A 353 4.08 15.72 0.93
N PRO A 354 4.40 16.22 2.13
CA PRO A 354 4.85 17.59 2.31
C PRO A 354 6.08 17.92 1.46
N PHE A 355 7.08 17.03 1.42
CA PHE A 355 8.31 17.23 0.66
C PHE A 355 8.09 17.17 -0.84
N LEU A 356 7.15 16.33 -1.28
CA LEU A 356 6.78 16.25 -2.68
C LEU A 356 6.19 17.58 -3.17
N PHE A 357 5.32 18.21 -2.40
CA PHE A 357 4.77 19.52 -2.73
C PHE A 357 5.84 20.62 -2.72
N LEU A 358 6.81 20.56 -1.80
CA LEU A 358 7.97 21.46 -1.82
C LEU A 358 8.82 21.25 -3.09
N TYR A 359 9.04 20.01 -3.49
CA TYR A 359 9.75 19.70 -4.72
C TYR A 359 9.00 20.22 -5.95
N ILE A 360 7.67 20.10 -5.97
CA ILE A 360 6.81 20.64 -7.03
C ILE A 360 6.99 22.16 -7.16
N PHE A 361 7.00 22.85 -6.04
CA PHE A 361 7.18 24.29 -6.03
C PHE A 361 8.59 24.70 -6.51
N LEU A 362 9.61 23.96 -6.10
CA LEU A 362 11.01 24.23 -6.50
C LEU A 362 11.28 24.04 -7.99
N SER A 363 10.52 23.20 -8.69
CA SER A 363 10.72 23.01 -10.13
C SER A 363 10.25 24.19 -10.97
N ASP A 364 9.32 25.00 -10.44
CA ASP A 364 8.75 26.17 -11.11
C ASP A 364 9.32 27.49 -10.54
N GLY A 365 10.05 27.45 -9.42
CA GLY A 365 10.59 28.60 -8.71
C GLY A 365 12.02 28.42 -8.21
N THR A 366 12.55 29.46 -7.59
CA THR A 366 13.89 29.42 -6.99
C THR A 366 13.83 28.94 -5.54
N TRP A 367 14.96 28.44 -5.02
CA TRP A 367 15.11 28.09 -3.60
C TRP A 367 14.76 29.25 -2.66
N GLN A 368 15.16 30.48 -3.06
CA GLN A 368 14.90 31.68 -2.27
C GLN A 368 13.40 32.01 -2.20
N ASP A 369 12.67 31.82 -3.30
CA ASP A 369 11.23 32.02 -3.35
C ASP A 369 10.50 31.01 -2.43
N MET A 370 10.96 29.77 -2.41
CA MET A 370 10.41 28.75 -1.53
C MET A 370 10.60 29.10 -0.05
N ILE A 371 11.81 29.49 0.36
CA ILE A 371 12.11 29.86 1.75
C ILE A 371 11.25 31.05 2.20
N ASN A 372 11.06 32.04 1.33
CA ASN A 372 10.29 33.25 1.66
C ASN A 372 8.78 33.04 1.55
N SER A 373 8.33 31.93 0.95
CA SER A 373 6.93 31.61 0.80
C SER A 373 6.30 31.00 2.07
N ASN A 374 4.99 30.82 2.02
CA ASN A 374 4.22 30.12 3.06
C ASN A 374 4.16 28.60 2.81
N MET A 375 5.07 28.02 2.02
CA MET A 375 5.07 26.60 1.67
C MET A 375 5.31 25.68 2.87
N TYR A 376 5.80 26.19 4.00
CA TYR A 376 5.89 25.40 5.23
C TYR A 376 4.53 24.88 5.75
N PHE A 377 3.41 25.50 5.35
CA PHE A 377 2.08 24.95 5.64
C PHE A 377 1.81 23.60 4.98
N MET A 378 2.61 23.17 4.00
CA MET A 378 2.51 21.82 3.43
C MET A 378 2.71 20.71 4.46
N ILE A 379 3.33 21.00 5.62
CA ILE A 379 3.45 20.04 6.74
C ILE A 379 2.08 19.49 7.22
N TYR A 380 0.98 20.22 6.98
CA TYR A 380 -0.38 19.75 7.28
C TYR A 380 -0.78 18.50 6.48
N PHE A 381 -0.13 18.21 5.35
CA PHE A 381 -0.35 16.94 4.64
C PHE A 381 0.01 15.72 5.50
N GLY A 382 0.85 15.90 6.53
CA GLY A 382 1.09 14.87 7.54
C GLY A 382 -0.18 14.43 8.29
N PHE A 383 -1.25 15.23 8.32
CA PHE A 383 -2.52 14.87 8.96
C PHE A 383 -3.25 13.72 8.25
N VAL A 384 -2.92 13.43 6.99
CA VAL A 384 -3.42 12.26 6.25
C VAL A 384 -3.16 10.95 7.03
N ILE A 385 -2.13 10.91 7.88
CA ILE A 385 -1.82 9.78 8.77
C ILE A 385 -2.94 9.56 9.80
N ILE A 386 -3.51 10.64 10.34
CA ILE A 386 -4.34 10.62 11.56
C ILE A 386 -5.70 9.98 11.30
N GLY A 387 -6.33 10.25 10.15
CA GLY A 387 -7.65 9.71 9.82
C GLY A 387 -7.70 8.18 9.83
N PRO A 388 -6.89 7.48 8.99
CA PRO A 388 -6.79 6.03 9.00
C PRO A 388 -6.37 5.47 10.36
N LEU A 389 -5.42 6.13 11.05
CA LEU A 389 -4.96 5.72 12.37
C LEU A 389 -6.11 5.70 13.39
N ALA A 390 -6.88 6.79 13.49
CA ALA A 390 -7.98 6.92 14.43
C ALA A 390 -9.10 5.90 14.17
N VAL A 391 -9.44 5.65 12.91
CA VAL A 391 -10.46 4.67 12.52
C VAL A 391 -10.00 3.26 12.85
N MET A 392 -8.74 2.92 12.54
CA MET A 392 -8.20 1.57 12.74
C MET A 392 -8.07 1.17 14.21
N LEU A 393 -8.06 2.11 15.15
CA LEU A 393 -8.05 1.80 16.59
C LEU A 393 -9.26 0.98 17.05
N SER A 394 -10.37 0.98 16.32
CA SER A 394 -11.55 0.18 16.66
C SER A 394 -11.43 -1.29 16.22
N TYR A 395 -10.52 -1.60 15.32
CA TYR A 395 -10.45 -2.89 14.61
C TYR A 395 -9.24 -3.72 15.02
N SER A 396 -9.42 -5.05 15.00
CA SER A 396 -8.36 -6.03 15.26
C SER A 396 -8.65 -7.36 14.55
N SER A 397 -7.63 -8.04 14.06
CA SER A 397 -7.74 -9.43 13.60
C SER A 397 -8.02 -10.39 14.75
N LYS A 398 -7.67 -10.00 15.97
CA LYS A 398 -7.92 -10.75 17.21
C LYS A 398 -9.09 -10.17 18.02
N PHE A 399 -10.07 -9.57 17.37
CA PHE A 399 -11.22 -8.89 18.00
C PHE A 399 -11.98 -9.74 19.02
N LYS A 400 -11.97 -11.08 18.88
CA LYS A 400 -12.55 -11.99 19.86
C LYS A 400 -11.92 -11.84 21.25
N GLY A 401 -10.66 -11.41 21.35
CA GLY A 401 -9.99 -11.10 22.61
C GLY A 401 -10.58 -9.89 23.36
N ALA A 402 -11.49 -9.14 22.75
CA ALA A 402 -12.18 -8.01 23.39
C ALA A 402 -13.06 -8.39 24.59
N TRP A 403 -13.33 -9.71 24.81
CA TRP A 403 -13.98 -10.18 26.04
C TRP A 403 -13.26 -9.71 27.31
N ILE A 404 -11.94 -9.44 27.23
CA ILE A 404 -11.15 -8.94 28.35
C ILE A 404 -11.71 -7.63 28.91
N TYR A 405 -12.33 -6.80 28.07
CA TYR A 405 -12.96 -5.55 28.51
C TYR A 405 -14.25 -5.76 29.35
N ALA A 406 -14.84 -6.96 29.26
CA ALA A 406 -15.99 -7.31 30.08
C ALA A 406 -15.57 -7.82 31.48
N VAL A 407 -14.43 -8.51 31.54
CA VAL A 407 -13.93 -9.16 32.76
C VAL A 407 -12.98 -8.25 33.59
N ALA A 408 -12.19 -7.43 32.87
CA ALA A 408 -11.25 -6.52 33.55
C ALA A 408 -11.97 -5.44 34.36
N PRO A 409 -11.41 -5.01 35.49
CA PRO A 409 -11.99 -3.98 36.37
C PRO A 409 -11.85 -2.59 35.73
N ILE A 410 -12.56 -2.37 34.62
CA ILE A 410 -12.56 -1.11 33.88
C ILE A 410 -13.61 -0.19 34.50
N THR A 411 -13.17 0.90 35.09
CA THR A 411 -14.06 1.90 35.72
C THR A 411 -14.66 2.86 34.70
N SER A 412 -13.93 3.13 33.55
CA SER A 412 -14.40 4.06 32.55
C SER A 412 -13.93 3.66 31.12
N VAL A 413 -14.91 3.42 30.22
CA VAL A 413 -14.67 3.19 28.80
C VAL A 413 -13.87 4.32 28.15
N SER A 414 -14.09 5.55 28.60
CA SER A 414 -13.39 6.71 28.05
C SER A 414 -11.91 6.73 28.37
N ARG A 415 -11.50 6.18 29.54
CA ARG A 415 -10.06 6.03 29.86
C ARG A 415 -9.38 5.06 28.91
N VAL A 416 -10.05 3.97 28.57
CA VAL A 416 -9.54 2.99 27.57
C VAL A 416 -9.38 3.66 26.21
N LYS A 417 -10.39 4.40 25.74
CA LYS A 417 -10.36 5.14 24.46
C LYS A 417 -9.25 6.19 24.41
N ARG A 418 -9.13 6.98 25.48
CA ARG A 418 -8.07 7.99 25.62
C ARG A 418 -6.68 7.37 25.62
N ALA A 419 -6.49 6.27 26.34
CA ALA A 419 -5.22 5.55 26.38
C ALA A 419 -4.82 5.02 25.01
N ALA A 420 -5.76 4.43 24.25
CA ALA A 420 -5.51 3.93 22.91
C ALA A 420 -5.13 5.07 21.93
N LEU A 421 -5.84 6.20 21.97
CA LEU A 421 -5.54 7.36 21.14
C LEU A 421 -4.18 7.99 21.50
N LYS A 422 -3.86 8.14 22.79
CA LYS A 422 -2.55 8.61 23.24
C LYS A 422 -1.42 7.68 22.77
N ALA A 423 -1.60 6.36 22.91
CA ALA A 423 -0.63 5.38 22.47
C ALA A 423 -0.38 5.45 20.95
N SER A 424 -1.43 5.60 20.15
CA SER A 424 -1.32 5.66 18.70
C SER A 424 -0.63 6.94 18.22
N LEU A 425 -0.98 8.08 18.79
CA LEU A 425 -0.34 9.35 18.46
C LEU A 425 1.13 9.38 18.85
N SER A 426 1.47 8.93 20.06
CA SER A 426 2.85 8.95 20.54
C SER A 426 3.75 7.91 19.88
N GLN A 427 3.20 6.78 19.43
CA GLN A 427 3.96 5.70 18.78
C GLN A 427 4.15 5.92 17.29
N LEU A 428 3.13 6.41 16.57
CA LEU A 428 3.09 6.41 15.12
C LEU A 428 3.14 7.82 14.53
N PHE A 429 2.29 8.74 14.97
CA PHE A 429 2.23 10.08 14.40
C PHE A 429 3.39 10.97 14.86
N LEU A 430 3.62 11.06 16.16
CA LEU A 430 4.56 12.03 16.75
C LEU A 430 6.01 11.86 16.26
N PRO A 431 6.58 10.63 16.13
CA PRO A 431 7.92 10.47 15.58
C PRO A 431 8.05 10.98 14.14
N VAL A 432 7.04 10.72 13.31
CA VAL A 432 6.99 11.20 11.91
C VAL A 432 6.89 12.73 11.89
N TYR A 433 5.99 13.29 12.70
CA TYR A 433 5.81 14.73 12.80
C TYR A 433 7.08 15.46 13.28
N LEU A 434 7.71 14.95 14.34
CA LEU A 434 8.95 15.57 14.87
C LEU A 434 10.07 15.55 13.83
N LEU A 435 10.23 14.44 13.08
CA LEU A 435 11.19 14.37 12.00
C LEU A 435 10.90 15.40 10.90
N GLN A 436 9.64 15.51 10.48
CA GLN A 436 9.21 16.54 9.53
C GLN A 436 9.46 17.96 10.08
N ALA A 437 9.10 18.22 11.32
CA ALA A 437 9.29 19.53 11.95
C ALA A 437 10.76 19.93 12.00
N VAL A 438 11.67 19.01 12.31
CA VAL A 438 13.12 19.25 12.26
C VAL A 438 13.56 19.60 10.85
N ILE A 439 13.18 18.81 9.84
CA ILE A 439 13.56 19.07 8.44
C ILE A 439 13.00 20.43 7.98
N PHE A 440 11.74 20.73 8.26
CA PHE A 440 11.12 22.00 7.90
C PHE A 440 11.80 23.19 8.61
N THR A 441 12.20 23.03 9.87
CA THR A 441 12.94 24.07 10.60
C THR A 441 14.32 24.33 9.97
N VAL A 442 15.00 23.27 9.50
CA VAL A 442 16.27 23.40 8.76
C VAL A 442 16.05 24.11 7.41
N LEU A 443 14.97 23.81 6.70
CA LEU A 443 14.66 24.39 5.39
C LEU A 443 14.21 25.86 5.47
N PHE A 444 13.30 26.20 6.38
CA PHE A 444 12.62 27.50 6.46
C PHE A 444 13.14 28.41 7.59
N GLY A 445 14.05 27.90 8.43
CA GLY A 445 14.60 28.61 9.57
C GLY A 445 13.71 28.61 10.82
N TRP A 446 14.19 29.20 11.90
CA TRP A 446 13.53 29.20 13.21
C TRP A 446 12.21 29.99 13.26
N ARG A 447 11.95 30.84 12.27
CA ARG A 447 10.72 31.66 12.19
C ARG A 447 9.43 30.85 12.20
N ILE A 448 9.46 29.59 11.69
CA ILE A 448 8.28 28.74 11.59
C ILE A 448 7.97 27.92 12.85
N VAL A 449 8.84 27.95 13.86
CA VAL A 449 8.67 27.13 15.06
C VAL A 449 7.34 27.41 15.80
N PRO A 450 6.88 28.66 15.95
CA PRO A 450 5.54 28.93 16.54
C PRO A 450 4.42 28.27 15.73
N ASP A 451 4.50 28.31 14.40
CA ASP A 451 3.52 27.69 13.51
C ASP A 451 3.55 26.17 13.63
N LEU A 452 4.74 25.56 13.76
CA LEU A 452 4.88 24.11 14.01
C LEU A 452 4.22 23.69 15.33
N VAL A 453 4.31 24.51 16.38
CA VAL A 453 3.59 24.23 17.64
C VAL A 453 2.08 24.24 17.43
N ILE A 454 1.56 25.20 16.67
CA ILE A 454 0.13 25.27 16.31
C ILE A 454 -0.28 24.02 15.51
N VAL A 455 0.53 23.60 14.53
CA VAL A 455 0.28 22.39 13.75
C VAL A 455 0.21 21.17 14.65
N LEU A 456 1.10 21.02 15.65
CA LEU A 456 1.06 19.91 16.59
C LEU A 456 -0.26 19.86 17.40
N PHE A 457 -0.67 20.98 17.98
CA PHE A 457 -1.94 21.04 18.72
C PHE A 457 -3.15 20.85 17.79
N SER A 458 -3.11 21.37 16.57
CA SER A 458 -4.13 21.12 15.54
C SER A 458 -4.23 19.64 15.20
N ALA A 459 -3.09 18.93 15.09
CA ALA A 459 -3.05 17.49 14.88
C ALA A 459 -3.70 16.70 16.01
N ILE A 460 -3.46 17.10 17.27
CA ILE A 460 -4.06 16.47 18.45
C ILE A 460 -5.59 16.69 18.44
N LEU A 461 -6.05 17.91 18.17
CA LEU A 461 -7.47 18.21 18.10
C LEU A 461 -8.13 17.44 16.94
N TYR A 462 -7.50 17.44 15.78
CA TYR A 462 -7.96 16.69 14.62
C TYR A 462 -8.06 15.18 14.92
N ALA A 463 -7.08 14.60 15.62
CA ALA A 463 -7.11 13.20 16.02
C ALA A 463 -8.28 12.86 16.95
N VAL A 464 -8.60 13.75 17.90
CA VAL A 464 -9.76 13.59 18.79
C VAL A 464 -11.07 13.62 17.99
N ILE A 465 -11.20 14.53 17.03
CA ILE A 465 -12.36 14.63 16.14
C ILE A 465 -12.48 13.37 15.27
N CYS A 466 -11.38 12.95 14.61
CA CYS A 466 -11.35 11.75 13.79
C CYS A 466 -11.78 10.51 14.58
N TYR A 467 -11.27 10.37 15.80
CA TYR A 467 -11.59 9.23 16.65
C TYR A 467 -13.04 9.26 17.14
N ALA A 468 -13.57 10.44 17.48
CA ALA A 468 -14.97 10.59 17.90
C ALA A 468 -15.96 10.26 16.78
N ILE A 469 -15.62 10.62 15.52
CA ILE A 469 -16.44 10.33 14.33
C ILE A 469 -16.28 8.86 13.91
N GLY A 470 -15.05 8.35 13.90
CA GLY A 470 -14.70 7.02 13.41
C GLY A 470 -15.05 5.89 14.37
N ALA A 471 -14.86 6.09 15.68
CA ALA A 471 -15.00 5.07 16.72
C ALA A 471 -16.29 5.22 17.57
N LYS A 472 -17.36 5.76 16.99
CA LYS A 472 -18.62 6.04 17.70
C LYS A 472 -19.20 4.76 18.32
N GLY A 473 -19.25 4.70 19.65
CA GLY A 473 -19.86 3.59 20.40
C GLY A 473 -18.99 2.34 20.60
N THR A 474 -17.84 2.23 19.93
CA THR A 474 -16.98 1.02 19.96
C THR A 474 -15.86 1.13 20.99
N LEU A 475 -15.40 -0.03 21.50
CA LEU A 475 -14.17 -0.15 22.28
C LEU A 475 -12.97 -0.28 21.34
N PRO A 476 -11.77 0.13 21.74
CA PRO A 476 -10.57 -0.11 20.94
C PRO A 476 -10.37 -1.61 20.66
N PHE A 477 -9.98 -1.94 19.43
CA PHE A 477 -9.65 -3.30 19.00
C PHE A 477 -10.75 -4.35 19.19
N SER A 478 -12.03 -3.92 19.23
CA SER A 478 -13.18 -4.80 19.51
C SER A 478 -13.96 -5.24 18.27
N LEU A 479 -13.70 -4.65 17.12
CA LEU A 479 -14.38 -4.97 15.87
C LEU A 479 -13.49 -5.83 14.95
N PRO A 480 -14.11 -6.71 14.14
CA PRO A 480 -13.36 -7.49 13.17
C PRO A 480 -12.76 -6.60 12.09
N MET A 481 -11.52 -6.87 11.71
CA MET A 481 -10.77 -6.10 10.71
C MET A 481 -11.50 -6.04 9.34
N GLY A 482 -12.36 -7.02 9.05
CA GLY A 482 -13.20 -7.08 7.85
C GLY A 482 -14.27 -5.98 7.73
N GLU A 483 -14.68 -5.36 8.81
CA GLU A 483 -15.71 -4.31 8.80
C GLU A 483 -15.12 -2.89 8.62
N SER A 484 -13.80 -2.74 8.65
CA SER A 484 -13.13 -1.45 8.59
C SER A 484 -13.34 -0.68 7.27
N VAL A 485 -13.59 -1.37 6.16
CA VAL A 485 -13.81 -0.74 4.83
C VAL A 485 -15.22 -0.21 4.66
N GLN A 486 -16.20 -0.80 5.32
CA GLN A 486 -17.60 -0.35 5.19
C GLN A 486 -17.89 0.94 5.95
N SER A 487 -16.97 1.41 6.79
CA SER A 487 -17.17 2.60 7.64
C SER A 487 -17.13 3.95 6.91
N GLY A 488 -17.27 3.94 5.58
CA GLY A 488 -17.73 5.10 4.83
C GLY A 488 -16.64 5.95 4.21
N THR A 489 -16.40 5.77 2.92
CA THR A 489 -15.65 6.68 2.06
C THR A 489 -16.08 8.15 2.26
N ALA A 490 -17.39 8.38 2.45
CA ALA A 490 -17.91 9.73 2.74
C ALA A 490 -17.33 10.33 4.05
N LYS A 491 -17.19 9.54 5.12
CA LYS A 491 -16.57 10.02 6.36
C LYS A 491 -15.10 10.38 6.15
N GLN A 492 -14.37 9.60 5.37
CA GLN A 492 -12.96 9.88 5.06
C GLN A 492 -12.80 11.16 4.25
N ILE A 493 -13.69 11.40 3.29
CA ILE A 493 -13.70 12.64 2.50
C ILE A 493 -13.97 13.83 3.41
N ILE A 494 -14.96 13.75 4.30
CA ILE A 494 -15.27 14.83 5.26
C ILE A 494 -14.06 15.11 6.16
N LEU A 495 -13.39 14.06 6.66
CA LEU A 495 -12.19 14.22 7.48
C LEU A 495 -11.03 14.86 6.67
N MET A 496 -10.85 14.50 5.40
CA MET A 496 -9.87 15.16 4.54
C MET A 496 -10.19 16.65 4.33
N LEU A 497 -11.44 17.00 4.07
CA LEU A 497 -11.87 18.40 3.93
C LEU A 497 -11.61 19.20 5.22
N LEU A 498 -11.74 18.58 6.37
CA LEU A 498 -11.45 19.22 7.66
C LEU A 498 -9.97 19.62 7.80
N ILE A 499 -9.04 18.90 7.19
CA ILE A 499 -7.62 19.31 7.12
C ILE A 499 -7.51 20.68 6.44
N GLY A 500 -8.21 20.85 5.32
CA GLY A 500 -8.25 22.13 4.60
C GLY A 500 -8.76 23.29 5.46
N VAL A 501 -9.73 23.03 6.36
CA VAL A 501 -10.22 24.05 7.31
C VAL A 501 -9.12 24.45 8.29
N PHE A 502 -8.39 23.49 8.89
CA PHE A 502 -7.28 23.81 9.79
C PHE A 502 -6.19 24.63 9.10
N VAL A 503 -5.81 24.25 7.88
CA VAL A 503 -4.81 24.98 7.08
C VAL A 503 -5.32 26.38 6.74
N GLY A 504 -6.54 26.49 6.21
CA GLY A 504 -7.13 27.76 5.78
C GLY A 504 -7.26 28.77 6.92
N VAL A 505 -7.74 28.32 8.09
CA VAL A 505 -7.84 29.18 9.28
C VAL A 505 -6.44 29.61 9.75
N HIS A 506 -5.46 28.70 9.76
CA HIS A 506 -4.09 29.04 10.15
C HIS A 506 -3.46 30.09 9.21
N ILE A 507 -3.60 29.92 7.90
CA ILE A 507 -3.12 30.89 6.90
C ILE A 507 -3.82 32.24 7.06
N LEU A 508 -5.13 32.26 7.32
CA LEU A 508 -5.86 33.52 7.56
C LEU A 508 -5.34 34.22 8.82
N MET A 509 -5.17 33.46 9.91
CA MET A 509 -4.67 34.01 11.17
C MET A 509 -3.22 34.48 11.09
N SER A 510 -2.37 33.85 10.29
CA SER A 510 -0.99 34.29 10.08
C SER A 510 -0.87 35.67 9.41
N LYS A 511 -1.92 36.11 8.69
CA LYS A 511 -1.98 37.44 8.04
C LYS A 511 -2.47 38.57 8.95
N ILE A 512 -3.00 38.24 10.13
CA ILE A 512 -3.57 39.21 11.07
C ILE A 512 -2.52 39.53 12.15
N PRO A 513 -2.32 40.78 12.53
CA PRO A 513 -1.44 41.13 13.66
C PRO A 513 -1.87 40.37 14.92
N TYR A 514 -0.90 39.71 15.57
CA TYR A 514 -1.14 38.82 16.74
C TYR A 514 -2.06 37.61 16.46
N GLY A 515 -2.41 37.30 15.20
CA GLY A 515 -3.30 36.21 14.86
C GLY A 515 -2.73 34.83 15.21
N THR A 516 -1.42 34.61 15.02
CA THR A 516 -0.74 33.35 15.36
C THR A 516 -0.87 32.97 16.83
N PRO A 517 -0.55 33.84 17.83
CA PRO A 517 -0.73 33.51 19.25
C PRO A 517 -2.23 33.36 19.63
N ILE A 518 -3.13 34.12 19.03
CA ILE A 518 -4.57 33.97 19.26
C ILE A 518 -5.04 32.60 18.77
N TYR A 519 -4.61 32.19 17.56
CA TYR A 519 -4.97 30.89 17.02
C TYR A 519 -4.41 29.75 17.86
N LEU A 520 -3.16 29.86 18.36
CA LEU A 520 -2.59 28.90 19.30
C LEU A 520 -3.47 28.75 20.56
N ALA A 521 -3.87 29.86 21.15
CA ALA A 521 -4.75 29.84 22.33
C ALA A 521 -6.09 29.14 22.04
N VAL A 522 -6.73 29.47 20.90
CA VAL A 522 -7.98 28.85 20.47
C VAL A 522 -7.83 27.35 20.27
N ILE A 523 -6.77 26.90 19.59
CA ILE A 523 -6.52 25.48 19.35
C ILE A 523 -6.22 24.74 20.65
N VAL A 524 -5.45 25.31 21.57
CA VAL A 524 -5.18 24.70 22.88
C VAL A 524 -6.46 24.55 23.70
N VAL A 525 -7.30 25.59 23.74
CA VAL A 525 -8.62 25.51 24.36
C VAL A 525 -9.50 24.48 23.67
N GLY A 526 -9.50 24.46 22.32
CA GLY A 526 -10.18 23.45 21.51
C GLY A 526 -9.73 22.02 21.84
N CYS A 527 -8.44 21.79 22.03
CA CYS A 527 -7.90 20.50 22.48
C CYS A 527 -8.44 20.11 23.85
N LEU A 528 -8.41 21.01 24.84
CA LEU A 528 -8.89 20.74 26.20
C LEU A 528 -10.40 20.43 26.22
N VAL A 529 -11.19 21.22 25.51
CA VAL A 529 -12.64 21.04 25.38
C VAL A 529 -12.95 19.77 24.59
N GLY A 530 -12.32 19.57 23.43
CA GLY A 530 -12.52 18.38 22.59
C GLY A 530 -12.18 17.09 23.35
N TRP A 531 -11.08 17.09 24.11
CA TRP A 531 -10.70 15.94 24.94
C TRP A 531 -11.73 15.63 26.03
N ARG A 532 -12.39 16.66 26.59
CA ARG A 532 -13.43 16.49 27.61
C ARG A 532 -14.78 16.11 27.02
N MET A 533 -15.21 16.78 25.95
CA MET A 533 -16.56 16.65 25.40
C MET A 533 -16.71 15.44 24.46
N LEU A 534 -15.75 15.23 23.57
CA LEU A 534 -15.84 14.15 22.57
C LEU A 534 -15.46 12.79 23.16
N LEU A 535 -14.66 12.76 24.23
CA LEU A 535 -14.30 11.56 24.96
C LEU A 535 -14.70 11.70 26.46
N PRO A 536 -15.99 11.86 26.77
CA PRO A 536 -16.45 12.13 28.15
C PRO A 536 -16.15 10.93 29.04
N ILE A 537 -15.75 11.21 30.31
CA ILE A 537 -15.57 10.17 31.32
C ILE A 537 -16.97 9.79 31.82
N LYS A 538 -17.56 8.76 31.18
CA LYS A 538 -18.79 8.14 31.68
C LYS A 538 -18.41 6.87 32.43
N HIS A 539 -18.89 6.75 33.68
CA HIS A 539 -18.80 5.50 34.42
C HIS A 539 -19.63 4.44 33.69
N LYS A 540 -19.05 3.27 33.54
CA LYS A 540 -19.76 2.13 32.94
C LYS A 540 -20.85 1.72 33.95
N LYS A 541 -22.13 1.94 33.64
CA LYS A 541 -23.19 1.14 34.23
C LYS A 541 -23.07 -0.22 33.53
N ILE A 542 -22.59 -1.20 34.26
CA ILE A 542 -22.55 -2.62 33.86
C ILE A 542 -23.95 -3.16 33.95
#